data_c4c9ddd564c2966dcc5382ec63609c45
#
_entry.id   c4c9ddd564c2966dcc5382ec63609c45
#
_cell.length_a   1.000
_cell.length_b   1.000
_cell.length_c   1.000
_cell.angle_alpha   90.00
_cell.angle_beta   90.00
_cell.angle_gamma   90.00
#
_symmetry.space_group_name_H-M   'P 1'
#
loop_
_entity.id
_entity.type
_entity.pdbx_description
1 polymer ?
#
loop_
_entity_poly.entity_id
_entity_poly.type
_entity_poly.pdbx_seq_one_letter_code
_entity_poly.pdbx_strand_id
1 'polypeptide(L)'
;MSAFTIRDLLHDAADQLDVAGVEGGRLDARILLARAMKISREQLIVADRRPSAEEAAEFQAMIDRRAAREPLAYITGHKEFWSLDFQVGPGVLIPRPDTETLIEAAVALFPDRRAPLTIGDLGTGSGALLIAALKEFPEARGFGFERSPDALRYARCNLETHGLGSRAEILAADWSAASEAGFDLILSNPPYIPTSGIDALDPEVRLHEPRAALDGGADGLNSYRSLAGILPRLLRPGGSALLELGQGQFAAMEPLFRDLQMHPPVPDLAGILRVLVLK
;
A
#
# COMPACT_ATOMS: atom_id res chain seq x y z
N MET A 1 5.71 4.27 39.12
CA MET A 1 6.77 4.54 38.14
C MET A 1 7.39 3.19 37.78
N SER A 2 7.59 2.91 36.49
CA SER A 2 8.29 1.71 36.04
C SER A 2 9.71 1.69 36.63
N ALA A 3 10.20 0.50 37.01
CA ALA A 3 11.60 0.33 37.47
C ALA A 3 12.59 0.53 36.29
N PHE A 4 12.15 0.41 35.03
CA PHE A 4 12.96 0.41 33.83
C PHE A 4 13.13 1.80 33.22
N THR A 5 14.31 2.07 32.67
CA THR A 5 14.56 3.26 31.84
C THR A 5 14.12 3.01 30.40
N ILE A 6 13.99 4.09 29.58
CA ILE A 6 13.79 3.99 28.14
C ILE A 6 14.85 3.09 27.49
N ARG A 7 16.11 3.22 27.93
CA ARG A 7 17.24 2.42 27.42
C ARG A 7 17.06 0.93 27.70
N ASP A 8 16.65 0.58 28.93
CA ASP A 8 16.48 -0.83 29.33
C ASP A 8 15.37 -1.46 28.49
N LEU A 9 14.20 -0.78 28.37
CA LEU A 9 13.08 -1.27 27.59
C LEU A 9 13.43 -1.45 26.10
N LEU A 10 14.19 -0.50 25.52
CA LEU A 10 14.61 -0.60 24.11
C LEU A 10 15.63 -1.72 23.89
N HIS A 11 16.51 -1.97 24.87
CA HIS A 11 17.49 -3.06 24.79
C HIS A 11 16.79 -4.42 24.83
N ASP A 12 15.98 -4.65 25.87
CA ASP A 12 15.27 -5.91 26.05
C ASP A 12 14.35 -6.22 24.86
N ALA A 13 13.64 -5.20 24.35
CA ALA A 13 12.78 -5.34 23.18
C ALA A 13 13.57 -5.66 21.90
N ALA A 14 14.73 -5.02 21.69
CA ALA A 14 15.57 -5.32 20.53
C ALA A 14 16.06 -6.76 20.56
N ASP A 15 16.49 -7.26 21.73
CA ASP A 15 16.94 -8.64 21.90
C ASP A 15 15.78 -9.63 21.67
N GLN A 16 14.59 -9.33 22.19
CA GLN A 16 13.40 -10.15 21.96
C GLN A 16 13.03 -10.25 20.47
N LEU A 17 13.08 -9.12 19.75
CA LEU A 17 12.77 -9.07 18.31
C LEU A 17 13.86 -9.74 17.47
N ASP A 18 15.13 -9.61 17.84
CA ASP A 18 16.24 -10.30 17.18
C ASP A 18 16.10 -11.83 17.30
N VAL A 19 15.76 -12.33 18.50
CA VAL A 19 15.48 -13.77 18.73
C VAL A 19 14.30 -14.26 17.89
N ALA A 20 13.29 -13.40 17.69
CA ALA A 20 12.14 -13.70 16.82
C ALA A 20 12.43 -13.58 15.31
N GLY A 21 13.65 -13.22 14.92
CA GLY A 21 14.09 -13.06 13.54
C GLY A 21 13.47 -11.84 12.84
N VAL A 22 13.13 -10.79 13.60
CA VAL A 22 12.58 -9.54 13.05
C VAL A 22 13.73 -8.66 12.56
N GLU A 23 13.82 -8.46 11.26
CA GLU A 23 14.79 -7.53 10.69
C GLU A 23 14.45 -6.09 11.10
N GLY A 24 15.48 -5.32 11.52
CA GLY A 24 15.27 -3.94 11.95
C GLY A 24 14.61 -3.78 13.34
N GLY A 25 14.57 -4.83 14.18
CA GLY A 25 13.88 -4.86 15.47
C GLY A 25 14.18 -3.68 16.39
N ARG A 26 15.41 -3.12 16.33
CA ARG A 26 15.78 -1.89 17.08
C ARG A 26 15.00 -0.66 16.66
N LEU A 27 14.73 -0.51 15.37
CA LEU A 27 13.93 0.59 14.86
C LEU A 27 12.46 0.40 15.24
N ASP A 28 11.95 -0.82 15.07
CA ASP A 28 10.58 -1.18 15.44
C ASP A 28 10.33 -0.92 16.94
N ALA A 29 11.26 -1.34 17.83
CA ALA A 29 11.17 -1.08 19.26
C ALA A 29 11.06 0.43 19.56
N ARG A 30 11.85 1.28 18.89
CA ARG A 30 11.76 2.74 19.06
C ARG A 30 10.44 3.32 18.64
N ILE A 31 9.90 2.86 17.50
CA ILE A 31 8.60 3.30 16.99
C ILE A 31 7.49 2.91 17.97
N LEU A 32 7.51 1.67 18.45
CA LEU A 32 6.51 1.15 19.38
C LEU A 32 6.58 1.81 20.75
N LEU A 33 7.79 2.09 21.27
CA LEU A 33 7.93 2.80 22.54
C LEU A 33 7.47 4.27 22.44
N ALA A 34 7.81 4.96 21.34
CA ALA A 34 7.33 6.32 21.09
C ALA A 34 5.78 6.37 21.06
N ARG A 35 5.16 5.36 20.42
CA ARG A 35 3.71 5.21 20.39
C ARG A 35 3.11 4.97 21.78
N ALA A 36 3.64 4.03 22.57
CA ALA A 36 3.17 3.77 23.92
C ALA A 36 3.27 5.00 24.82
N MET A 37 4.35 5.78 24.66
CA MET A 37 4.56 7.02 25.38
C MET A 37 3.80 8.22 24.80
N LYS A 38 3.10 8.07 23.66
CA LYS A 38 2.36 9.11 22.93
C LYS A 38 3.20 10.34 22.60
N ILE A 39 4.44 10.12 22.19
CA ILE A 39 5.42 11.13 21.79
C ILE A 39 5.98 10.82 20.39
N SER A 40 6.63 11.81 19.76
CA SER A 40 7.32 11.56 18.49
C SER A 40 8.64 10.78 18.71
N ARG A 41 9.18 10.19 17.63
CA ARG A 41 10.48 9.50 17.69
C ARG A 41 11.63 10.45 18.07
N GLU A 42 11.56 11.70 17.61
CA GLU A 42 12.52 12.75 17.93
C GLU A 42 12.44 13.11 19.42
N GLN A 43 11.22 13.23 19.94
CA GLN A 43 11.01 13.46 21.38
C GLN A 43 11.50 12.29 22.22
N LEU A 44 11.41 11.03 21.74
CA LEU A 44 11.92 9.85 22.46
C LEU A 44 13.44 9.92 22.64
N ILE A 45 14.18 10.49 21.68
CA ILE A 45 15.66 10.60 21.74
C ILE A 45 16.11 11.51 22.89
N VAL A 46 15.34 12.58 23.15
CA VAL A 46 15.67 13.59 24.16
C VAL A 46 14.85 13.46 25.44
N ALA A 47 14.02 12.41 25.53
CA ALA A 47 13.14 12.21 26.69
C ALA A 47 13.93 11.92 27.94
N ASP A 48 13.78 12.77 28.96
CA ASP A 48 14.42 12.66 30.30
C ASP A 48 13.45 12.11 31.35
N ARG A 49 12.37 11.46 30.93
CA ARG A 49 11.42 10.81 31.85
C ARG A 49 11.44 9.29 31.71
N ARG A 50 11.10 8.61 32.78
CA ARG A 50 10.85 7.16 32.72
C ARG A 50 9.43 6.91 32.21
N PRO A 51 9.22 5.83 31.42
CA PRO A 51 7.88 5.38 31.08
C PRO A 51 7.06 5.04 32.33
N SER A 52 5.76 5.31 32.32
CA SER A 52 4.87 4.81 33.36
C SER A 52 4.72 3.28 33.30
N ALA A 53 4.13 2.67 34.33
CA ALA A 53 3.86 1.24 34.31
C ALA A 53 2.86 0.85 33.19
N GLU A 54 1.90 1.71 32.89
CA GLU A 54 0.93 1.52 31.81
C GLU A 54 1.61 1.62 30.43
N GLU A 55 2.45 2.64 30.22
CA GLU A 55 3.22 2.81 28.97
C GLU A 55 4.17 1.63 28.74
N ALA A 56 4.82 1.13 29.78
CA ALA A 56 5.70 -0.03 29.68
C ALA A 56 4.91 -1.31 29.37
N ALA A 57 3.73 -1.50 29.95
CA ALA A 57 2.86 -2.65 29.66
C ALA A 57 2.28 -2.59 28.25
N GLU A 58 1.82 -1.41 27.78
CA GLU A 58 1.36 -1.21 26.40
C GLU A 58 2.48 -1.47 25.40
N PHE A 59 3.68 -0.96 25.68
CA PHE A 59 4.88 -1.23 24.88
C PHE A 59 5.18 -2.73 24.78
N GLN A 60 5.23 -3.44 25.92
CA GLN A 60 5.51 -4.87 25.93
C GLN A 60 4.47 -5.66 25.12
N ALA A 61 3.19 -5.33 25.26
CA ALA A 61 2.14 -5.99 24.48
C ALA A 61 2.34 -5.77 22.97
N MET A 62 2.79 -4.59 22.53
CA MET A 62 3.12 -4.35 21.13
C MET A 62 4.37 -5.10 20.68
N ILE A 63 5.39 -5.21 21.52
CA ILE A 63 6.61 -6.02 21.26
C ILE A 63 6.25 -7.50 21.12
N ASP A 64 5.37 -8.04 21.97
CA ASP A 64 4.94 -9.43 21.88
C ASP A 64 4.21 -9.72 20.56
N ARG A 65 3.34 -8.81 20.10
CA ARG A 65 2.70 -8.89 18.78
C ARG A 65 3.75 -8.85 17.66
N ARG A 66 4.74 -7.97 17.76
CA ARG A 66 5.80 -7.84 16.74
C ARG A 66 6.71 -9.08 16.72
N ALA A 67 7.04 -9.64 17.87
CA ALA A 67 7.78 -10.90 17.99
C ALA A 67 6.99 -12.10 17.42
N ALA A 68 5.65 -12.06 17.46
CA ALA A 68 4.78 -13.00 16.75
C ALA A 68 4.69 -12.71 15.23
N ARG A 69 5.56 -11.85 14.70
CA ARG A 69 5.67 -11.46 13.28
C ARG A 69 4.47 -10.69 12.74
N GLU A 70 3.65 -10.08 13.61
CA GLU A 70 2.63 -9.14 13.15
C GLU A 70 3.29 -7.91 12.52
N PRO A 71 2.83 -7.43 11.33
CA PRO A 71 3.41 -6.25 10.67
C PRO A 71 3.39 -5.02 11.57
N LEU A 72 4.50 -4.27 11.61
CA LEU A 72 4.58 -3.03 12.37
C LEU A 72 3.43 -2.08 12.06
N ALA A 73 3.07 -1.95 10.79
CA ALA A 73 1.97 -1.09 10.34
C ALA A 73 0.60 -1.52 10.92
N TYR A 74 0.37 -2.83 11.11
CA TYR A 74 -0.86 -3.31 11.76
C TYR A 74 -0.86 -3.06 13.27
N ILE A 75 0.30 -3.17 13.91
CA ILE A 75 0.43 -2.86 15.34
C ILE A 75 0.23 -1.37 15.60
N THR A 76 0.78 -0.53 14.75
CA THR A 76 0.64 0.93 14.88
C THR A 76 -0.68 1.45 14.31
N GLY A 77 -1.33 0.70 13.42
CA GLY A 77 -2.55 1.09 12.72
C GLY A 77 -2.33 2.05 11.56
N HIS A 78 -1.08 2.36 11.22
CA HIS A 78 -0.72 3.41 10.27
C HIS A 78 0.44 3.01 9.36
N LYS A 79 0.41 3.49 8.12
CA LYS A 79 1.47 3.38 7.13
C LYS A 79 1.62 4.69 6.35
N GLU A 80 2.83 5.19 6.26
CA GLU A 80 3.14 6.30 5.36
C GLU A 80 3.26 5.80 3.92
N PHE A 81 2.69 6.55 2.97
CA PHE A 81 2.81 6.36 1.53
C PHE A 81 2.68 7.72 0.84
N TRP A 82 3.60 8.07 -0.02
CA TRP A 82 3.63 9.36 -0.72
C TRP A 82 3.57 10.57 0.22
N SER A 83 4.30 10.53 1.33
CA SER A 83 4.27 11.54 2.41
C SER A 83 2.89 11.77 3.05
N LEU A 84 1.94 10.85 2.87
CA LEU A 84 0.61 10.86 3.45
C LEU A 84 0.49 9.70 4.46
N ASP A 85 -0.26 9.92 5.55
CA ASP A 85 -0.48 8.89 6.57
C ASP A 85 -1.79 8.14 6.29
N PHE A 86 -1.72 6.82 6.18
CA PHE A 86 -2.86 5.95 5.91
C PHE A 86 -3.16 5.03 7.08
N GLN A 87 -4.43 4.94 7.44
CA GLN A 87 -4.89 3.91 8.35
C GLN A 87 -4.86 2.55 7.64
N VAL A 88 -4.26 1.57 8.30
CA VAL A 88 -4.16 0.20 7.83
C VAL A 88 -4.33 -0.78 8.99
N GLY A 89 -4.62 -2.04 8.69
CA GLY A 89 -4.76 -3.08 9.68
C GLY A 89 -5.16 -4.41 9.03
N PRO A 90 -5.52 -5.43 9.81
CA PRO A 90 -5.92 -6.72 9.27
C PRO A 90 -6.99 -6.61 8.19
N GLY A 91 -6.79 -7.35 7.08
CA GLY A 91 -7.72 -7.38 5.96
C GLY A 91 -7.44 -6.40 4.82
N VAL A 92 -6.42 -5.54 4.92
CA VAL A 92 -5.99 -4.65 3.82
C VAL A 92 -4.50 -4.80 3.55
N LEU A 93 -4.09 -4.81 2.29
CA LEU A 93 -2.68 -4.78 1.90
C LEU A 93 -2.01 -3.50 2.43
N ILE A 94 -0.84 -3.65 3.05
CA ILE A 94 -0.04 -2.51 3.49
C ILE A 94 0.59 -1.83 2.26
N PRO A 95 0.40 -0.53 2.03
CA PRO A 95 1.04 0.19 0.92
C PRO A 95 2.56 -0.01 0.90
N ARG A 96 3.10 -0.31 -0.29
CA ARG A 96 4.54 -0.56 -0.48
C ARG A 96 5.23 0.67 -1.07
N PRO A 97 6.47 0.98 -0.66
CA PRO A 97 7.23 2.09 -1.24
C PRO A 97 7.38 1.97 -2.77
N ASP A 98 7.61 0.76 -3.28
CA ASP A 98 7.77 0.52 -4.73
C ASP A 98 6.52 0.94 -5.53
N THR A 99 5.34 0.86 -4.92
CA THR A 99 4.06 1.28 -5.52
C THR A 99 4.02 2.79 -5.78
N GLU A 100 4.83 3.60 -5.10
CA GLU A 100 4.95 5.04 -5.35
C GLU A 100 5.42 5.36 -6.77
N THR A 101 6.12 4.43 -7.42
CA THR A 101 6.52 4.54 -8.82
C THR A 101 5.33 4.73 -9.77
N LEU A 102 4.11 4.22 -9.41
CA LEU A 102 2.91 4.49 -10.20
C LEU A 102 2.53 5.97 -10.15
N ILE A 103 2.67 6.61 -9.00
CA ILE A 103 2.38 8.05 -8.84
C ILE A 103 3.40 8.88 -9.60
N GLU A 104 4.70 8.53 -9.51
CA GLU A 104 5.76 9.19 -10.30
C GLU A 104 5.47 9.08 -11.79
N ALA A 105 5.11 7.89 -12.28
CA ALA A 105 4.75 7.66 -13.68
C ALA A 105 3.51 8.46 -14.10
N ALA A 106 2.48 8.54 -13.26
CA ALA A 106 1.28 9.34 -13.51
C ALA A 106 1.61 10.82 -13.64
N VAL A 107 2.44 11.33 -12.74
CA VAL A 107 2.93 12.70 -12.73
C VAL A 107 3.71 13.04 -13.99
N ALA A 108 4.59 12.15 -14.42
CA ALA A 108 5.38 12.33 -15.64
C ALA A 108 4.50 12.27 -16.91
N LEU A 109 3.46 11.43 -16.90
CA LEU A 109 2.55 11.25 -18.04
C LEU A 109 1.56 12.42 -18.21
N PHE A 110 1.15 13.05 -17.10
CA PHE A 110 0.23 14.18 -17.05
C PHE A 110 0.92 15.41 -16.42
N PRO A 111 1.73 16.17 -17.20
CA PRO A 111 2.50 17.31 -16.67
C PRO A 111 1.61 18.49 -16.24
N ASP A 112 0.41 18.64 -16.84
CA ASP A 112 -0.57 19.60 -16.33
C ASP A 112 -1.27 19.04 -15.09
N ARG A 113 -0.79 19.43 -13.93
CA ARG A 113 -1.32 19.01 -12.62
C ARG A 113 -2.75 19.51 -12.35
N ARG A 114 -3.22 20.51 -13.10
CA ARG A 114 -4.59 21.03 -13.00
C ARG A 114 -5.54 20.47 -14.04
N ALA A 115 -5.09 19.50 -14.84
CA ALA A 115 -6.00 18.83 -15.76
C ALA A 115 -7.16 18.17 -14.98
N PRO A 116 -8.42 18.35 -15.42
CA PRO A 116 -9.59 17.80 -14.75
C PRO A 116 -9.75 16.31 -15.08
N LEU A 117 -8.80 15.49 -14.65
CA LEU A 117 -8.73 14.07 -14.94
C LEU A 117 -9.85 13.28 -14.23
N THR A 118 -10.34 12.24 -14.89
CA THR A 118 -11.09 11.16 -14.24
C THR A 118 -10.16 9.99 -14.00
N ILE A 119 -9.91 9.69 -12.72
CA ILE A 119 -8.95 8.67 -12.28
C ILE A 119 -9.68 7.46 -11.72
N GLY A 120 -9.39 6.27 -12.23
CA GLY A 120 -9.83 4.99 -11.67
C GLY A 120 -8.69 4.30 -10.92
N ASP A 121 -9.00 3.67 -9.78
CA ASP A 121 -8.06 2.81 -9.04
C ASP A 121 -8.71 1.43 -8.86
N LEU A 122 -8.18 0.45 -9.59
CA LEU A 122 -8.75 -0.90 -9.68
C LEU A 122 -8.09 -1.82 -8.64
N GLY A 123 -8.84 -2.17 -7.60
CA GLY A 123 -8.33 -2.84 -6.41
C GLY A 123 -7.68 -1.83 -5.46
N THR A 124 -8.45 -0.81 -5.07
CA THR A 124 -7.90 0.36 -4.36
C THR A 124 -7.31 0.06 -2.96
N GLY A 125 -7.64 -1.10 -2.37
CA GLY A 125 -7.09 -1.51 -1.08
C GLY A 125 -7.37 -0.50 0.02
N SER A 126 -6.33 0.11 0.57
CA SER A 126 -6.42 1.19 1.57
C SER A 126 -6.80 2.56 0.99
N GLY A 127 -6.92 2.68 -0.34
CA GLY A 127 -7.12 3.94 -1.04
C GLY A 127 -5.82 4.70 -1.31
N ALA A 128 -4.67 4.15 -1.00
CA ALA A 128 -3.39 4.88 -1.03
C ALA A 128 -3.05 5.45 -2.40
N LEU A 129 -3.15 4.65 -3.47
CA LEU A 129 -2.88 5.11 -4.83
C LEU A 129 -3.85 6.20 -5.27
N LEU A 130 -5.15 5.98 -5.10
CA LEU A 130 -6.17 6.95 -5.48
C LEU A 130 -6.00 8.27 -4.77
N ILE A 131 -5.82 8.22 -3.45
CA ILE A 131 -5.67 9.41 -2.60
C ILE A 131 -4.39 10.17 -2.96
N ALA A 132 -3.25 9.48 -3.13
CA ALA A 132 -2.00 10.09 -3.56
C ALA A 132 -2.15 10.77 -4.93
N ALA A 133 -2.75 10.08 -5.92
CA ALA A 133 -3.01 10.67 -7.23
C ALA A 133 -3.91 11.92 -7.16
N LEU A 134 -4.97 11.90 -6.35
CA LEU A 134 -5.85 13.06 -6.18
C LEU A 134 -5.19 14.23 -5.43
N LYS A 135 -4.18 13.98 -4.60
CA LYS A 135 -3.36 15.05 -4.00
C LYS A 135 -2.44 15.69 -5.04
N GLU A 136 -1.93 14.89 -5.97
CA GLU A 136 -1.10 15.39 -7.07
C GLU A 136 -1.92 16.12 -8.16
N PHE A 137 -3.18 15.72 -8.38
CA PHE A 137 -4.09 16.31 -9.38
C PHE A 137 -5.30 16.95 -8.69
N PRO A 138 -5.21 18.21 -8.24
CA PRO A 138 -6.22 18.85 -7.39
C PRO A 138 -7.58 19.04 -8.05
N GLU A 139 -7.65 19.11 -9.39
CA GLU A 139 -8.91 19.24 -10.14
C GLU A 139 -9.49 17.89 -10.60
N ALA A 140 -8.76 16.78 -10.34
CA ALA A 140 -9.20 15.46 -10.74
C ALA A 140 -10.35 14.92 -9.86
N ARG A 141 -11.13 14.00 -10.44
CA ARG A 141 -12.12 13.16 -9.74
C ARG A 141 -11.65 11.72 -9.74
N GLY A 142 -11.96 10.99 -8.67
CA GLY A 142 -11.48 9.63 -8.48
C GLY A 142 -12.55 8.61 -8.17
N PHE A 143 -12.35 7.38 -8.66
CA PHE A 143 -13.19 6.23 -8.38
C PHE A 143 -12.33 5.05 -7.99
N GLY A 144 -12.46 4.59 -6.74
CA GLY A 144 -11.77 3.39 -6.25
C GLY A 144 -12.72 2.19 -6.29
N PHE A 145 -12.27 1.07 -6.84
CA PHE A 145 -13.03 -0.18 -6.87
C PHE A 145 -12.39 -1.18 -5.92
N GLU A 146 -13.16 -1.69 -4.98
CA GLU A 146 -12.69 -2.68 -4.01
C GLU A 146 -13.79 -3.66 -3.66
N ARG A 147 -13.46 -4.95 -3.65
CA ARG A 147 -14.41 -6.02 -3.32
C ARG A 147 -14.35 -6.48 -1.86
N SER A 148 -13.20 -6.27 -1.20
CA SER A 148 -13.00 -6.67 0.19
C SER A 148 -13.71 -5.70 1.15
N PRO A 149 -14.66 -6.16 1.98
CA PRO A 149 -15.33 -5.30 2.96
C PRO A 149 -14.37 -4.67 3.98
N ASP A 150 -13.30 -5.39 4.34
CA ASP A 150 -12.29 -4.88 5.27
C ASP A 150 -11.47 -3.75 4.64
N ALA A 151 -10.97 -3.95 3.41
CA ALA A 151 -10.23 -2.93 2.69
C ALA A 151 -11.10 -1.69 2.40
N LEU A 152 -12.37 -1.87 2.03
CA LEU A 152 -13.34 -0.78 1.83
C LEU A 152 -13.46 0.14 3.05
N ARG A 153 -13.46 -0.44 4.24
CA ARG A 153 -13.53 0.34 5.49
C ARG A 153 -12.33 1.26 5.62
N TYR A 154 -11.12 0.75 5.37
CA TYR A 154 -9.88 1.55 5.40
C TYR A 154 -9.87 2.60 4.30
N ALA A 155 -10.20 2.23 3.06
CA ALA A 155 -10.22 3.17 1.93
C ALA A 155 -11.15 4.37 2.19
N ARG A 156 -12.36 4.12 2.68
CA ARG A 156 -13.33 5.18 3.00
C ARG A 156 -12.84 6.06 4.15
N CYS A 157 -12.32 5.46 5.23
CA CYS A 157 -11.78 6.21 6.36
C CYS A 157 -10.60 7.10 5.92
N ASN A 158 -9.69 6.57 5.11
CA ASN A 158 -8.57 7.33 4.56
C ASN A 158 -9.04 8.46 3.64
N LEU A 159 -10.02 8.19 2.77
CA LEU A 159 -10.58 9.21 1.89
C LEU A 159 -11.16 10.40 2.67
N GLU A 160 -11.91 10.11 3.75
CA GLU A 160 -12.46 11.14 4.65
C GLU A 160 -11.36 11.88 5.39
N THR A 161 -10.38 11.16 5.97
CA THR A 161 -9.25 11.73 6.71
C THR A 161 -8.47 12.72 5.86
N HIS A 162 -8.30 12.42 4.58
CA HIS A 162 -7.59 13.29 3.63
C HIS A 162 -8.46 14.38 3.00
N GLY A 163 -9.75 14.46 3.35
CA GLY A 163 -10.68 15.50 2.91
C GLY A 163 -11.06 15.42 1.42
N LEU A 164 -11.07 14.22 0.85
CA LEU A 164 -11.31 13.99 -0.59
C LEU A 164 -12.70 13.48 -0.93
N GLY A 165 -13.60 13.32 0.05
CA GLY A 165 -14.95 12.77 -0.15
C GLY A 165 -15.82 13.52 -1.15
N SER A 166 -15.54 14.81 -1.43
CA SER A 166 -16.25 15.59 -2.44
C SER A 166 -15.75 15.34 -3.89
N ARG A 167 -14.58 14.72 -4.05
CA ARG A 167 -13.91 14.50 -5.34
C ARG A 167 -13.70 13.03 -5.68
N ALA A 168 -13.96 12.11 -4.73
CA ALA A 168 -13.77 10.71 -4.95
C ALA A 168 -14.85 9.85 -4.30
N GLU A 169 -15.08 8.69 -4.90
CA GLU A 169 -16.00 7.66 -4.41
C GLU A 169 -15.28 6.30 -4.34
N ILE A 170 -15.51 5.56 -3.25
CA ILE A 170 -15.04 4.19 -3.09
C ILE A 170 -16.22 3.24 -3.25
N LEU A 171 -16.20 2.50 -4.34
CA LEU A 171 -17.25 1.58 -4.77
C LEU A 171 -16.98 0.16 -4.23
N ALA A 172 -18.01 -0.41 -3.58
CA ALA A 172 -17.98 -1.80 -3.13
C ALA A 172 -18.26 -2.73 -4.32
N ALA A 173 -17.27 -2.92 -5.18
CA ALA A 173 -17.42 -3.67 -6.43
C ALA A 173 -16.10 -4.28 -6.86
N ASP A 174 -16.19 -5.42 -7.55
CA ASP A 174 -15.07 -5.92 -8.34
C ASP A 174 -14.81 -4.95 -9.51
N TRP A 175 -13.56 -4.82 -9.93
CA TRP A 175 -13.19 -3.94 -11.07
C TRP A 175 -13.87 -4.29 -12.38
N SER A 176 -14.35 -5.55 -12.54
CA SER A 176 -15.14 -5.95 -13.70
C SER A 176 -16.49 -5.24 -13.78
N ALA A 177 -16.99 -4.71 -12.67
CA ALA A 177 -18.20 -3.89 -12.60
C ALA A 177 -17.94 -2.43 -12.97
N ALA A 178 -16.68 -2.02 -13.14
CA ALA A 178 -16.37 -0.72 -13.73
C ALA A 178 -16.88 -0.69 -15.18
N SER A 179 -17.92 0.07 -15.42
CA SER A 179 -18.55 0.16 -16.74
C SER A 179 -18.43 1.58 -17.25
N GLU A 180 -17.98 1.72 -18.50
CA GLU A 180 -18.13 2.90 -19.38
C GLU A 180 -17.76 4.27 -18.77
N ALA A 181 -16.93 4.32 -17.72
CA ALA A 181 -16.66 5.58 -17.03
C ALA A 181 -15.75 6.55 -17.80
N GLY A 182 -15.05 6.10 -18.85
CA GLY A 182 -14.17 6.94 -19.67
C GLY A 182 -13.06 7.59 -18.85
N PHE A 183 -12.17 6.76 -18.27
CA PHE A 183 -11.05 7.22 -17.46
C PHE A 183 -9.93 7.85 -18.30
N ASP A 184 -9.38 8.95 -17.83
CA ASP A 184 -8.12 9.52 -18.34
C ASP A 184 -6.93 8.72 -17.87
N LEU A 185 -7.00 8.29 -16.62
CA LEU A 185 -5.95 7.53 -15.95
C LEU A 185 -6.57 6.39 -15.14
N ILE A 186 -6.06 5.19 -15.36
CA ILE A 186 -6.35 4.03 -14.52
C ILE A 186 -5.06 3.65 -13.79
N LEU A 187 -5.15 3.46 -12.47
CA LEU A 187 -4.11 2.93 -11.63
C LEU A 187 -4.52 1.55 -11.13
N SER A 188 -3.58 0.63 -10.95
CA SER A 188 -3.82 -0.62 -10.25
C SER A 188 -2.52 -1.22 -9.74
N ASN A 189 -2.53 -1.69 -8.49
CA ASN A 189 -1.57 -2.65 -7.98
C ASN A 189 -2.29 -3.99 -7.79
N PRO A 190 -2.39 -4.82 -8.85
CA PRO A 190 -3.15 -6.06 -8.80
C PRO A 190 -2.37 -7.18 -8.10
N PRO A 191 -3.02 -8.21 -7.53
CA PRO A 191 -2.35 -9.40 -7.08
C PRO A 191 -1.56 -10.07 -8.20
N TYR A 192 -0.25 -10.24 -8.00
CA TYR A 192 0.66 -10.75 -9.04
C TYR A 192 1.59 -11.88 -8.59
N ILE A 193 1.52 -12.31 -7.33
CA ILE A 193 2.39 -13.35 -6.81
C ILE A 193 1.86 -14.71 -7.26
N PRO A 194 2.68 -15.58 -7.91
CA PRO A 194 2.27 -16.95 -8.19
C PRO A 194 1.85 -17.66 -6.89
N THR A 195 0.78 -18.44 -6.93
CA THR A 195 0.25 -19.17 -5.77
C THR A 195 1.34 -19.95 -5.03
N SER A 196 2.27 -20.58 -5.77
CA SER A 196 3.40 -21.34 -5.21
C SER A 196 4.47 -20.47 -4.55
N GLY A 197 4.49 -19.16 -4.82
CA GLY A 197 5.45 -18.23 -4.24
C GLY A 197 5.01 -17.65 -2.89
N ILE A 198 3.74 -17.79 -2.53
CA ILE A 198 3.19 -17.16 -1.33
C ILE A 198 3.83 -17.71 -0.05
N ASP A 199 4.11 -19.00 -0.01
CA ASP A 199 4.70 -19.64 1.18
C ASP A 199 6.17 -19.24 1.43
N ALA A 200 6.82 -18.65 0.42
CA ALA A 200 8.19 -18.13 0.52
C ALA A 200 8.25 -16.65 0.95
N LEU A 201 7.12 -15.98 1.07
CA LEU A 201 7.07 -14.59 1.53
C LEU A 201 7.45 -14.48 3.01
N ASP A 202 7.90 -13.28 3.39
CA ASP A 202 8.17 -12.95 4.78
C ASP A 202 6.97 -13.32 5.66
N PRO A 203 7.20 -13.82 6.88
CA PRO A 203 6.14 -14.22 7.80
C PRO A 203 5.08 -13.14 8.01
N GLU A 204 5.48 -11.86 8.08
CA GLU A 204 4.60 -10.71 8.22
C GLU A 204 3.57 -10.64 7.11
N VAL A 205 3.99 -10.87 5.88
CA VAL A 205 3.11 -10.84 4.70
C VAL A 205 2.27 -12.10 4.65
N ARG A 206 2.92 -13.27 4.69
CA ARG A 206 2.28 -14.56 4.50
C ARG A 206 1.22 -14.88 5.55
N LEU A 207 1.46 -14.51 6.82
CA LEU A 207 0.59 -14.87 7.95
C LEU A 207 -0.48 -13.82 8.25
N HIS A 208 -0.28 -12.57 7.85
CA HIS A 208 -1.12 -11.46 8.32
C HIS A 208 -1.80 -10.69 7.21
N GLU A 209 -1.19 -10.54 6.03
CA GLU A 209 -1.81 -9.77 4.95
C GLU A 209 -2.82 -10.63 4.16
N PRO A 210 -3.87 -10.02 3.59
CA PRO A 210 -4.93 -10.77 2.93
C PRO A 210 -4.41 -11.49 1.68
N ARG A 211 -4.49 -12.83 1.68
CA ARG A 211 -4.04 -13.66 0.56
C ARG A 211 -4.64 -13.22 -0.78
N ALA A 212 -5.91 -12.78 -0.77
CA ALA A 212 -6.59 -12.32 -1.99
C ALA A 212 -5.97 -11.06 -2.62
N ALA A 213 -5.17 -10.28 -1.86
CA ALA A 213 -4.43 -9.14 -2.37
C ALA A 213 -3.01 -9.50 -2.85
N LEU A 214 -2.58 -10.75 -2.68
CA LEU A 214 -1.25 -11.25 -3.03
C LEU A 214 -1.30 -12.24 -4.19
N ASP A 215 -2.25 -13.18 -4.16
CA ASP A 215 -2.32 -14.36 -5.02
C ASP A 215 -2.81 -14.03 -6.43
N GLY A 216 -1.90 -13.98 -7.37
CA GLY A 216 -2.15 -13.77 -8.80
C GLY A 216 -2.49 -15.06 -9.58
N GLY A 217 -2.68 -16.19 -8.89
CA GLY A 217 -2.95 -17.49 -9.51
C GLY A 217 -1.70 -18.30 -9.83
N ALA A 218 -1.85 -19.36 -10.60
CA ALA A 218 -0.79 -20.35 -10.83
C ALA A 218 0.52 -19.75 -11.37
N ASP A 219 0.44 -18.76 -12.24
CA ASP A 219 1.57 -18.05 -12.86
C ASP A 219 1.68 -16.57 -12.48
N GLY A 220 0.82 -16.09 -11.54
CA GLY A 220 0.80 -14.71 -11.12
C GLY A 220 0.12 -13.74 -12.09
N LEU A 221 -0.53 -14.22 -13.16
CA LEU A 221 -1.04 -13.37 -14.23
C LEU A 221 -2.56 -13.28 -14.30
N ASN A 222 -3.31 -13.88 -13.37
CA ASN A 222 -4.78 -13.91 -13.44
C ASN A 222 -5.40 -12.51 -13.43
N SER A 223 -4.88 -11.62 -12.58
CA SER A 223 -5.35 -10.23 -12.49
C SER A 223 -5.08 -9.46 -13.79
N TYR A 224 -3.91 -9.63 -14.39
CA TYR A 224 -3.58 -8.98 -15.66
C TYR A 224 -4.48 -9.47 -16.81
N ARG A 225 -4.80 -10.78 -16.86
CA ARG A 225 -5.77 -11.32 -17.85
C ARG A 225 -7.14 -10.67 -17.69
N SER A 226 -7.60 -10.52 -16.45
CA SER A 226 -8.87 -9.84 -16.15
C SER A 226 -8.84 -8.38 -16.58
N LEU A 227 -7.76 -7.65 -16.23
CA LEU A 227 -7.57 -6.24 -16.57
C LEU A 227 -7.48 -6.04 -18.10
N ALA A 228 -6.76 -6.90 -18.81
CA ALA A 228 -6.65 -6.84 -20.27
C ALA A 228 -8.02 -6.90 -20.97
N GLY A 229 -8.96 -7.68 -20.43
CA GLY A 229 -10.31 -7.79 -20.98
C GLY A 229 -11.22 -6.58 -20.74
N ILE A 230 -10.85 -5.69 -19.80
CA ILE A 230 -11.72 -4.55 -19.45
C ILE A 230 -11.11 -3.19 -19.76
N LEU A 231 -9.79 -3.02 -19.68
CA LEU A 231 -9.12 -1.73 -19.86
C LEU A 231 -9.46 -1.03 -21.19
N PRO A 232 -9.52 -1.73 -22.35
CA PRO A 232 -9.85 -1.07 -23.62
C PRO A 232 -11.20 -0.35 -23.62
N ARG A 233 -12.18 -0.84 -22.83
CA ARG A 233 -13.51 -0.20 -22.72
C ARG A 233 -13.61 0.85 -21.63
N LEU A 234 -12.70 0.82 -20.64
CA LEU A 234 -12.70 1.75 -19.53
C LEU A 234 -11.94 3.03 -19.83
N LEU A 235 -10.89 2.94 -20.65
CA LEU A 235 -10.10 4.10 -21.04
C LEU A 235 -10.86 4.93 -22.08
N ARG A 236 -10.84 6.26 -21.92
CA ARG A 236 -11.26 7.16 -22.99
C ARG A 236 -10.20 7.19 -24.10
N PRO A 237 -10.55 7.67 -25.29
CA PRO A 237 -9.55 7.93 -26.32
C PRO A 237 -8.43 8.85 -25.78
N GLY A 238 -7.17 8.38 -25.83
CA GLY A 238 -6.01 9.07 -25.27
C GLY A 238 -5.80 8.87 -23.76
N GLY A 239 -6.64 8.10 -23.10
CA GLY A 239 -6.44 7.69 -21.70
C GLY A 239 -5.30 6.69 -21.55
N SER A 240 -4.84 6.49 -20.32
CA SER A 240 -3.71 5.59 -20.00
C SER A 240 -4.00 4.74 -18.77
N ALA A 241 -3.46 3.52 -18.76
CA ALA A 241 -3.46 2.67 -17.57
C ALA A 241 -2.02 2.42 -17.13
N LEU A 242 -1.79 2.53 -15.83
CA LEU A 242 -0.54 2.25 -15.14
C LEU A 242 -0.78 1.07 -14.19
N LEU A 243 -0.13 -0.05 -14.46
CA LEU A 243 -0.28 -1.25 -13.65
C LEU A 243 1.06 -1.61 -12.98
N GLU A 244 1.04 -1.92 -11.69
CA GLU A 244 2.22 -2.46 -11.03
C GLU A 244 2.56 -3.84 -11.58
N LEU A 245 3.87 -4.11 -11.72
CA LEU A 245 4.42 -5.37 -12.20
C LEU A 245 5.16 -6.11 -11.09
N GLY A 246 4.93 -7.41 -10.99
CA GLY A 246 5.86 -8.29 -10.31
C GLY A 246 7.20 -8.39 -11.04
N GLN A 247 8.27 -8.58 -10.29
CA GLN A 247 9.61 -8.71 -10.85
C GLN A 247 9.67 -9.82 -11.91
N GLY A 248 10.19 -9.49 -13.10
CA GLY A 248 10.36 -10.44 -14.21
C GLY A 248 9.10 -10.70 -15.04
N GLN A 249 7.94 -10.13 -14.71
CA GLN A 249 6.68 -10.41 -15.42
C GLN A 249 6.49 -9.60 -16.71
N PHE A 250 7.29 -8.55 -16.97
CA PHE A 250 7.08 -7.65 -18.10
C PHE A 250 6.95 -8.36 -19.45
N ALA A 251 7.81 -9.36 -19.73
CA ALA A 251 7.77 -10.10 -21.00
C ALA A 251 6.46 -10.86 -21.23
N ALA A 252 5.73 -11.19 -20.17
CA ALA A 252 4.44 -11.88 -20.25
C ALA A 252 3.26 -10.92 -20.54
N MET A 253 3.49 -9.60 -20.51
CA MET A 253 2.40 -8.62 -20.68
C MET A 253 2.02 -8.42 -22.14
N GLU A 254 2.99 -8.42 -23.08
CA GLU A 254 2.72 -8.17 -24.51
C GLU A 254 1.60 -9.03 -25.10
N PRO A 255 1.58 -10.37 -24.90
CA PRO A 255 0.50 -11.20 -25.42
C PRO A 255 -0.85 -10.96 -24.73
N LEU A 256 -0.88 -10.36 -23.54
CA LEU A 256 -2.11 -10.09 -22.80
C LEU A 256 -2.78 -8.77 -23.23
N PHE A 257 -2.00 -7.72 -23.48
CA PHE A 257 -2.50 -6.36 -23.74
C PHE A 257 -2.42 -5.97 -25.23
N ARG A 258 -2.73 -6.89 -26.14
CA ARG A 258 -2.62 -6.66 -27.60
C ARG A 258 -3.54 -5.57 -28.15
N ASP A 259 -4.64 -5.29 -27.44
CA ASP A 259 -5.64 -4.28 -27.83
C ASP A 259 -5.28 -2.88 -27.33
N LEU A 260 -4.15 -2.75 -26.62
CA LEU A 260 -3.61 -1.50 -26.11
C LEU A 260 -2.15 -1.33 -26.55
N GLN A 261 -1.75 -0.10 -26.75
CA GLN A 261 -0.35 0.22 -27.04
C GLN A 261 0.47 0.15 -25.75
N MET A 262 1.43 -0.77 -25.69
CA MET A 262 2.41 -0.82 -24.62
C MET A 262 3.52 0.22 -24.86
N HIS A 263 3.84 0.98 -23.83
CA HIS A 263 4.98 1.89 -23.79
C HIS A 263 6.13 1.28 -22.97
N PRO A 264 7.35 1.84 -23.06
CA PRO A 264 8.46 1.39 -22.22
C PRO A 264 8.05 1.38 -20.73
N PRO A 265 8.33 0.30 -20.00
CA PRO A 265 7.99 0.20 -18.59
C PRO A 265 8.85 1.15 -17.75
N VAL A 266 8.30 1.62 -16.63
CA VAL A 266 9.02 2.49 -15.70
C VAL A 266 9.67 1.64 -14.60
N PRO A 267 11.00 1.76 -14.38
CA PRO A 267 11.67 1.08 -13.28
C PRO A 267 11.47 1.86 -11.97
N ASP A 268 11.54 1.13 -10.85
CA ASP A 268 11.68 1.71 -9.52
C ASP A 268 13.12 2.22 -9.26
N LEU A 269 13.36 2.76 -8.06
CA LEU A 269 14.67 3.29 -7.67
C LEU A 269 15.78 2.23 -7.63
N ALA A 270 15.43 0.94 -7.53
CA ALA A 270 16.38 -0.18 -7.62
C ALA A 270 16.63 -0.64 -9.06
N GLY A 271 15.99 -0.02 -10.05
CA GLY A 271 16.09 -0.38 -11.47
C GLY A 271 15.24 -1.60 -11.86
N ILE A 272 14.34 -2.07 -11.00
CA ILE A 272 13.42 -3.16 -11.29
C ILE A 272 12.22 -2.59 -12.05
N LEU A 273 11.85 -3.20 -13.20
CA LEU A 273 10.67 -2.80 -13.95
C LEU A 273 9.41 -2.94 -13.08
N ARG A 274 8.79 -1.80 -12.76
CA ARG A 274 7.71 -1.76 -11.78
C ARG A 274 6.38 -1.30 -12.36
N VAL A 275 6.36 -0.46 -13.38
CA VAL A 275 5.12 0.07 -13.95
C VAL A 275 4.99 -0.30 -15.42
N LEU A 276 3.90 -0.99 -15.75
CA LEU A 276 3.43 -1.18 -17.12
C LEU A 276 2.60 0.04 -17.53
N VAL A 277 2.95 0.65 -18.66
CA VAL A 277 2.27 1.81 -19.22
C VAL A 277 1.51 1.40 -20.47
N LEU A 278 0.18 1.57 -20.48
CA LEU A 278 -0.74 1.19 -21.56
C LEU A 278 -1.54 2.41 -22.04
N LYS A 279 -1.75 2.51 -23.37
CA LYS A 279 -2.58 3.54 -24.00
C LYS A 279 -3.54 2.94 -25.02
#